data_c6051164cebd346a7a166aa7823643f8
#
_entry.id   c6051164cebd346a7a166aa7823643f8
#
_cell.length_a   1.000
_cell.length_b   1.000
_cell.length_c   1.000
_cell.angle_alpha   90.00
_cell.angle_beta   90.00
_cell.angle_gamma   90.00
#
_symmetry.space_group_name_H-M   'P 1'
#
loop_
_entity.id
_entity.type
_entity.pdbx_description
1 polymer ?
#
loop_
_entity_poly.entity_id
_entity_poly.type
_entity_poly.pdbx_seq_one_letter_code
_entity_poly.pdbx_strand_id
1 'polypeptide(L)'
;MSAALSLRLSVFILCAFAASAPAQDTQGLVLPLKQVSVASPVLQEVVESVLVEEGDVVKEGQVLMQLRSEREVLEVEQAKKLIEARAFTAKGAETLFKEKMGSKEQALEKGVELDLAKIQLAAAEVRLREKTIRAPLAGTVVKKYKEAGESVDRVEKLIDIVNIDQVYVQFYLDPKFMQTVEPDQPVTVRFPVAKNTTFNGKVSFIDPRIDAGSGLFRVKVLIDNPDHAIKAGMRGVADFAKLAAK
;
A
#
# COMPACT_ATOMS: atom_id res chain seq x y z
N MET A 1 31.66 3.32 -94.12
CA MET A 1 31.13 2.15 -93.33
C MET A 1 31.66 2.38 -91.92
N SER A 2 30.81 2.93 -91.03
CA SER A 2 31.22 3.26 -89.68
C SER A 2 30.09 2.86 -88.73
N ALA A 3 30.37 1.88 -87.86
CA ALA A 3 29.42 1.38 -86.91
C ALA A 3 29.55 2.21 -85.62
N ALA A 4 28.47 2.85 -85.20
CA ALA A 4 28.37 3.60 -83.91
C ALA A 4 27.95 2.66 -82.82
N LEU A 5 28.79 2.52 -81.79
CA LEU A 5 28.55 1.74 -80.58
C LEU A 5 27.87 2.62 -79.53
N SER A 6 26.61 2.45 -79.30
CA SER A 6 25.83 3.16 -78.26
C SER A 6 25.97 2.52 -76.94
N LEU A 7 26.69 3.12 -75.98
CA LEU A 7 26.85 2.68 -74.58
C LEU A 7 25.60 3.15 -73.77
N ARG A 8 24.75 2.18 -73.35
CA ARG A 8 23.61 2.46 -72.46
C ARG A 8 24.08 2.35 -71.00
N LEU A 9 24.14 3.54 -70.35
CA LEU A 9 24.43 3.65 -68.93
C LEU A 9 23.15 3.33 -68.11
N SER A 10 23.10 2.11 -67.57
CA SER A 10 22.01 1.73 -66.63
C SER A 10 22.31 2.26 -65.26
N VAL A 11 21.53 3.30 -64.84
CA VAL A 11 21.53 3.82 -63.47
C VAL A 11 20.74 2.84 -62.58
N PHE A 12 21.41 2.05 -61.75
CA PHE A 12 20.81 1.28 -60.70
C PHE A 12 20.47 2.21 -59.54
N ILE A 13 19.18 2.56 -59.39
CA ILE A 13 18.65 3.24 -58.17
C ILE A 13 18.57 2.16 -57.07
N LEU A 14 19.53 2.19 -56.17
CA LEU A 14 19.52 1.38 -54.95
C LEU A 14 18.52 1.98 -53.97
N CYS A 15 17.26 1.51 -54.02
CA CYS A 15 16.25 1.84 -53.00
C CYS A 15 16.67 1.21 -51.67
N ALA A 16 17.26 2.02 -50.78
CA ALA A 16 17.52 1.61 -49.39
C ALA A 16 16.17 1.43 -48.66
N PHE A 17 15.68 0.19 -48.62
CA PHE A 17 14.61 -0.20 -47.73
C PHE A 17 15.15 -0.12 -46.30
N ALA A 18 14.85 0.99 -45.62
CA ALA A 18 15.02 1.07 -44.18
C ALA A 18 14.06 0.07 -43.55
N ALA A 19 14.55 -1.14 -43.26
CA ALA A 19 13.82 -2.13 -42.45
C ALA A 19 13.63 -1.52 -41.07
N SER A 20 12.43 -0.96 -40.79
CA SER A 20 12.03 -0.64 -39.43
C SER A 20 11.98 -1.95 -38.67
N ALA A 21 12.90 -2.14 -37.74
CA ALA A 21 12.86 -3.26 -36.81
C ALA A 21 11.46 -3.29 -36.16
N PRO A 22 10.82 -4.47 -36.08
CA PRO A 22 9.52 -4.57 -35.42
C PRO A 22 9.66 -4.07 -33.98
N ALA A 23 8.78 -3.15 -33.61
CA ALA A 23 8.67 -2.66 -32.23
C ALA A 23 8.52 -3.89 -31.32
N GLN A 24 9.48 -4.11 -30.44
CA GLN A 24 9.41 -5.21 -29.47
C GLN A 24 8.45 -4.80 -28.35
N ASP A 25 7.14 -4.99 -28.60
CA ASP A 25 6.08 -4.76 -27.62
C ASP A 25 6.29 -5.68 -26.39
N THR A 26 6.72 -5.09 -25.29
CA THR A 26 6.90 -5.85 -24.04
C THR A 26 5.62 -5.77 -23.22
N GLN A 27 5.09 -6.93 -22.81
CA GLN A 27 3.92 -7.01 -21.96
C GLN A 27 4.31 -6.89 -20.48
N GLY A 28 3.54 -6.10 -19.74
CA GLY A 28 3.65 -5.94 -18.30
C GLY A 28 2.32 -6.23 -17.60
N LEU A 29 2.41 -6.56 -16.31
CA LEU A 29 1.27 -6.80 -15.43
C LEU A 29 1.01 -5.57 -14.56
N VAL A 30 -0.25 -5.14 -14.48
CA VAL A 30 -0.69 -4.08 -13.59
C VAL A 30 -0.78 -4.59 -12.16
N LEU A 31 -0.10 -3.92 -11.26
CA LEU A 31 -0.16 -4.12 -9.82
C LEU A 31 -0.74 -2.87 -9.15
N PRO A 32 -1.49 -3.00 -8.07
CA PRO A 32 -1.99 -1.85 -7.33
C PRO A 32 -0.82 -1.07 -6.69
N LEU A 33 -1.03 0.21 -6.41
CA LEU A 33 -0.05 1.02 -5.67
C LEU A 33 0.23 0.41 -4.29
N LYS A 34 -0.84 0.09 -3.56
CA LYS A 34 -0.79 -0.59 -2.27
C LYS A 34 -1.92 -1.60 -2.17
N GLN A 35 -1.63 -2.73 -1.55
CA GLN A 35 -2.61 -3.73 -1.18
C GLN A 35 -2.33 -4.18 0.25
N VAL A 36 -3.35 -4.16 1.10
CA VAL A 36 -3.24 -4.56 2.50
C VAL A 36 -4.37 -5.50 2.87
N SER A 37 -4.00 -6.63 3.49
CA SER A 37 -4.94 -7.50 4.19
C SER A 37 -4.98 -7.05 5.64
N VAL A 38 -6.09 -6.47 6.07
CA VAL A 38 -6.34 -6.11 7.45
C VAL A 38 -6.64 -7.38 8.22
N ALA A 39 -5.88 -7.65 9.28
CA ALA A 39 -6.02 -8.84 10.11
C ALA A 39 -6.48 -8.48 11.53
N SER A 40 -7.06 -9.45 12.23
CA SER A 40 -7.47 -9.28 13.63
C SER A 40 -6.23 -9.12 14.53
N PRO A 41 -6.19 -8.07 15.38
CA PRO A 41 -5.13 -7.91 16.38
C PRO A 41 -5.36 -8.76 17.64
N VAL A 42 -6.58 -9.28 17.84
CA VAL A 42 -7.02 -9.94 19.06
C VAL A 42 -7.31 -11.42 18.86
N LEU A 43 -7.28 -12.17 19.96
CA LEU A 43 -7.57 -13.60 20.03
C LEU A 43 -9.03 -13.82 20.42
N GLN A 44 -9.70 -14.80 19.77
CA GLN A 44 -10.99 -15.37 20.18
C GLN A 44 -12.06 -14.31 20.50
N GLU A 45 -12.32 -13.44 19.54
CA GLU A 45 -13.32 -12.40 19.70
C GLU A 45 -14.46 -12.58 18.69
N VAL A 46 -15.60 -11.93 18.93
CA VAL A 46 -16.77 -11.97 18.05
C VAL A 46 -16.90 -10.64 17.32
N VAL A 47 -17.17 -10.69 16.03
CA VAL A 47 -17.51 -9.51 15.24
C VAL A 47 -18.89 -9.01 15.68
N GLU A 48 -18.95 -7.81 16.23
CA GLU A 48 -20.21 -7.16 16.61
C GLU A 48 -20.93 -6.58 15.41
N SER A 49 -20.19 -5.85 14.56
CA SER A 49 -20.72 -5.25 13.33
C SER A 49 -19.64 -5.07 12.26
N VAL A 50 -20.07 -5.15 11.01
CA VAL A 50 -19.27 -4.83 9.83
C VAL A 50 -19.89 -3.59 9.19
N LEU A 51 -19.08 -2.54 8.96
CA LEU A 51 -19.53 -1.22 8.54
C LEU A 51 -19.22 -0.91 7.08
N VAL A 52 -18.68 -1.89 6.35
CA VAL A 52 -18.29 -1.76 4.93
C VAL A 52 -18.61 -3.03 4.16
N GLU A 53 -18.88 -2.89 2.86
CA GLU A 53 -19.12 -3.98 1.94
C GLU A 53 -18.04 -4.04 0.84
N GLU A 54 -17.97 -5.16 0.13
CA GLU A 54 -17.11 -5.30 -1.04
C GLU A 54 -17.51 -4.28 -2.12
N GLY A 55 -16.53 -3.51 -2.59
CA GLY A 55 -16.74 -2.41 -3.54
C GLY A 55 -16.74 -1.03 -2.90
N ASP A 56 -16.88 -0.93 -1.58
CA ASP A 56 -16.86 0.38 -0.89
C ASP A 56 -15.48 1.05 -0.97
N VAL A 57 -15.52 2.36 -1.15
CA VAL A 57 -14.32 3.21 -1.07
C VAL A 57 -14.17 3.73 0.35
N VAL A 58 -13.04 3.40 0.97
CA VAL A 58 -12.74 3.77 2.36
C VAL A 58 -11.57 4.75 2.45
N LYS A 59 -11.61 5.61 3.50
CA LYS A 59 -10.53 6.53 3.83
C LYS A 59 -9.60 5.90 4.88
N GLU A 60 -8.36 6.35 4.92
CA GLU A 60 -7.45 5.99 6.00
C GLU A 60 -8.03 6.36 7.37
N GLY A 61 -7.95 5.44 8.34
CA GLY A 61 -8.52 5.58 9.67
C GLY A 61 -10.03 5.30 9.77
N GLN A 62 -10.75 5.14 8.66
CA GLN A 62 -12.19 4.80 8.65
C GLN A 62 -12.42 3.46 9.38
N VAL A 63 -13.46 3.40 10.21
CA VAL A 63 -13.86 2.16 10.86
C VAL A 63 -14.44 1.19 9.83
N LEU A 64 -13.91 -0.02 9.82
CA LEU A 64 -14.34 -1.09 8.92
C LEU A 64 -15.22 -2.11 9.64
N MET A 65 -14.82 -2.45 10.87
CA MET A 65 -15.45 -3.50 11.64
C MET A 65 -15.29 -3.19 13.13
N GLN A 66 -16.31 -3.53 13.91
CA GLN A 66 -16.29 -3.44 15.36
C GLN A 66 -16.31 -4.85 15.93
N LEU A 67 -15.38 -5.18 16.80
CA LEU A 67 -15.39 -6.40 17.60
C LEU A 67 -16.11 -6.12 18.92
N ARG A 68 -16.63 -7.16 19.55
CA ARG A 68 -17.27 -7.05 20.87
C ARG A 68 -16.29 -6.47 21.88
N SER A 69 -16.71 -5.45 22.58
CA SER A 69 -15.81 -4.62 23.40
C SER A 69 -16.37 -4.25 24.78
N GLU A 70 -17.49 -4.82 25.18
CA GLU A 70 -18.17 -4.48 26.44
C GLU A 70 -17.25 -4.63 27.66
N ARG A 71 -16.43 -5.68 27.69
CA ARG A 71 -15.48 -5.94 28.78
C ARG A 71 -14.39 -4.89 28.84
N GLU A 72 -13.83 -4.52 27.70
CA GLU A 72 -12.76 -3.52 27.57
C GLU A 72 -13.27 -2.12 27.94
N VAL A 73 -14.52 -1.80 27.60
CA VAL A 73 -15.18 -0.55 28.04
C VAL A 73 -15.24 -0.49 29.56
N LEU A 74 -15.68 -1.57 30.24
CA LEU A 74 -15.72 -1.65 31.71
C LEU A 74 -14.32 -1.59 32.32
N GLU A 75 -13.30 -2.23 31.72
CA GLU A 75 -11.91 -2.15 32.17
C GLU A 75 -11.38 -0.70 32.15
N VAL A 76 -11.70 0.05 31.08
CA VAL A 76 -11.35 1.49 30.95
C VAL A 76 -12.06 2.30 32.04
N GLU A 77 -13.34 2.05 32.29
CA GLU A 77 -14.10 2.76 33.33
C GLU A 77 -13.54 2.45 34.73
N GLN A 78 -13.23 1.19 35.02
CA GLN A 78 -12.59 0.79 36.27
C GLN A 78 -11.24 1.49 36.47
N ALA A 79 -10.39 1.50 35.44
CA ALA A 79 -9.10 2.18 35.49
C ALA A 79 -9.22 3.69 35.70
N LYS A 80 -10.23 4.36 35.12
CA LYS A 80 -10.54 5.79 35.37
C LYS A 80 -10.90 6.02 36.83
N LYS A 81 -11.76 5.17 37.41
CA LYS A 81 -12.13 5.27 38.83
C LYS A 81 -10.95 5.06 39.77
N LEU A 82 -10.05 4.14 39.40
CA LEU A 82 -8.81 3.93 40.16
C LEU A 82 -7.92 5.17 40.14
N ILE A 83 -7.76 5.84 38.98
CA ILE A 83 -7.01 7.11 38.89
C ILE A 83 -7.64 8.19 39.78
N GLU A 84 -8.96 8.36 39.77
CA GLU A 84 -9.65 9.33 40.62
C GLU A 84 -9.30 9.10 42.11
N ALA A 85 -9.37 7.85 42.57
CA ALA A 85 -9.03 7.50 43.95
C ALA A 85 -7.54 7.73 44.29
N ARG A 86 -6.63 7.32 43.38
CA ARG A 86 -5.19 7.51 43.60
C ARG A 86 -4.75 8.99 43.50
N ALA A 87 -5.40 9.77 42.62
CA ALA A 87 -5.16 11.21 42.53
C ALA A 87 -5.56 11.93 43.83
N PHE A 88 -6.69 11.54 44.43
CA PHE A 88 -7.12 12.11 45.71
C PHE A 88 -6.10 11.82 46.83
N THR A 89 -5.66 10.57 46.95
CA THR A 89 -4.68 10.18 47.98
C THR A 89 -3.30 10.79 47.76
N ALA A 90 -2.83 10.87 46.52
CA ALA A 90 -1.56 11.49 46.17
C ALA A 90 -1.57 12.99 46.47
N LYS A 91 -2.64 13.70 46.11
CA LYS A 91 -2.82 15.12 46.40
C LYS A 91 -2.86 15.39 47.90
N GLY A 92 -3.56 14.53 48.68
CA GLY A 92 -3.57 14.61 50.14
C GLY A 92 -2.18 14.46 50.76
N ALA A 93 -1.44 13.44 50.36
CA ALA A 93 -0.08 13.20 50.84
C ALA A 93 0.88 14.34 50.46
N GLU A 94 0.76 14.89 49.26
CA GLU A 94 1.55 16.03 48.82
C GLU A 94 1.25 17.30 49.64
N THR A 95 -0.02 17.57 49.94
CA THR A 95 -0.45 18.69 50.76
C THR A 95 0.10 18.56 52.17
N LEU A 96 -0.04 17.40 52.82
CA LEU A 96 0.50 17.16 54.14
C LEU A 96 2.02 17.35 54.22
N PHE A 97 2.73 16.90 53.17
CA PHE A 97 4.19 17.13 53.09
C PHE A 97 4.52 18.63 52.97
N LYS A 98 3.83 19.38 52.13
CA LYS A 98 4.01 20.83 51.98
C LYS A 98 3.75 21.59 53.27
N GLU A 99 2.79 21.16 54.07
CA GLU A 99 2.47 21.70 55.39
C GLU A 99 3.36 21.19 56.50
N LYS A 100 4.42 20.40 56.19
CA LYS A 100 5.33 19.77 57.14
C LYS A 100 4.67 18.79 58.14
N MET A 101 3.49 18.30 57.80
CA MET A 101 2.71 17.32 58.58
C MET A 101 2.79 15.88 58.05
N GLY A 102 3.50 15.67 56.95
CA GLY A 102 3.66 14.37 56.27
C GLY A 102 5.11 14.08 55.86
N SER A 103 5.38 12.81 55.53
CA SER A 103 6.69 12.37 55.03
C SER A 103 6.82 12.58 53.53
N LYS A 104 8.01 12.98 53.07
CA LYS A 104 8.36 13.05 51.65
C LYS A 104 8.24 11.67 50.97
N GLU A 105 8.59 10.64 51.70
CA GLU A 105 8.55 9.25 51.22
C GLU A 105 7.09 8.84 50.91
N GLN A 106 6.16 9.15 51.82
CA GLN A 106 4.73 8.89 51.60
C GLN A 106 4.18 9.66 50.40
N ALA A 107 4.54 10.93 50.23
CA ALA A 107 4.12 11.73 49.08
C ALA A 107 4.65 11.13 47.76
N LEU A 108 5.93 10.69 47.74
CA LEU A 108 6.51 10.01 46.58
C LEU A 108 5.81 8.68 46.29
N GLU A 109 5.58 7.85 47.32
CA GLU A 109 4.88 6.55 47.19
C GLU A 109 3.51 6.73 46.55
N LYS A 110 2.71 7.68 47.07
CA LYS A 110 1.36 7.96 46.54
C LYS A 110 1.39 8.55 45.12
N GLY A 111 2.43 9.33 44.81
CA GLY A 111 2.70 9.79 43.45
C GLY A 111 2.96 8.62 42.48
N VAL A 112 3.80 7.67 42.87
CA VAL A 112 4.10 6.47 42.04
C VAL A 112 2.86 5.60 41.88
N GLU A 113 2.04 5.41 42.93
CA GLU A 113 0.77 4.69 42.82
C GLU A 113 -0.19 5.32 41.79
N LEU A 114 -0.26 6.66 41.77
CA LEU A 114 -1.06 7.39 40.75
C LEU A 114 -0.51 7.18 39.35
N ASP A 115 0.81 7.21 39.17
CA ASP A 115 1.41 7.03 37.85
C ASP A 115 1.25 5.58 37.33
N LEU A 116 1.31 4.59 38.21
CA LEU A 116 0.95 3.21 37.87
C LEU A 116 -0.52 3.07 37.43
N ALA A 117 -1.44 3.73 38.13
CA ALA A 117 -2.85 3.74 37.72
C ALA A 117 -3.07 4.39 36.35
N LYS A 118 -2.33 5.47 36.02
CA LYS A 118 -2.36 6.08 34.67
C LYS A 118 -1.86 5.10 33.60
N ILE A 119 -0.81 4.33 33.88
CA ILE A 119 -0.29 3.31 32.96
C ILE A 119 -1.34 2.20 32.75
N GLN A 120 -2.04 1.80 33.81
CA GLN A 120 -3.13 0.81 33.70
C GLN A 120 -4.26 1.31 32.82
N LEU A 121 -4.67 2.59 32.94
CA LEU A 121 -5.67 3.18 32.06
C LEU A 121 -5.18 3.15 30.59
N ALA A 122 -3.96 3.61 30.33
CA ALA A 122 -3.41 3.62 28.98
C ALA A 122 -3.41 2.21 28.36
N ALA A 123 -3.06 1.18 29.14
CA ALA A 123 -3.10 -0.22 28.69
C ALA A 123 -4.54 -0.68 28.39
N ALA A 124 -5.53 -0.32 29.21
CA ALA A 124 -6.92 -0.65 28.96
C ALA A 124 -7.46 0.05 27.70
N GLU A 125 -7.10 1.32 27.47
CA GLU A 125 -7.47 2.06 26.27
C GLU A 125 -6.85 1.49 24.99
N VAL A 126 -5.62 0.93 25.07
CA VAL A 126 -5.02 0.21 23.93
C VAL A 126 -5.87 -1.01 23.58
N ARG A 127 -6.21 -1.85 24.57
CA ARG A 127 -7.06 -3.04 24.34
C ARG A 127 -8.42 -2.68 23.75
N LEU A 128 -9.04 -1.60 24.21
CA LEU A 128 -10.30 -1.11 23.65
C LEU A 128 -10.15 -0.63 22.20
N ARG A 129 -9.06 0.08 21.88
CA ARG A 129 -8.78 0.49 20.48
C ARG A 129 -8.60 -0.69 19.55
N GLU A 130 -7.99 -1.77 20.01
CA GLU A 130 -7.78 -3.00 19.22
C GLU A 130 -9.10 -3.69 18.84
N LYS A 131 -10.21 -3.37 19.52
CA LYS A 131 -11.54 -3.88 19.17
C LYS A 131 -12.19 -3.13 17.99
N THR A 132 -11.64 -1.99 17.61
CA THR A 132 -12.10 -1.22 16.45
C THR A 132 -11.13 -1.38 15.29
N ILE A 133 -11.52 -2.14 14.28
CA ILE A 133 -10.71 -2.39 13.10
C ILE A 133 -10.85 -1.21 12.14
N ARG A 134 -9.74 -0.59 11.77
CA ARG A 134 -9.70 0.60 10.91
C ARG A 134 -8.90 0.34 9.65
N ALA A 135 -9.23 1.09 8.59
CA ALA A 135 -8.49 1.08 7.34
C ALA A 135 -7.08 1.69 7.54
N PRO A 136 -5.99 0.95 7.25
CA PRO A 136 -4.62 1.47 7.36
C PRO A 136 -4.22 2.37 6.19
N LEU A 137 -5.04 2.43 5.13
CA LEU A 137 -4.86 3.27 3.96
C LEU A 137 -6.21 3.54 3.29
N ALA A 138 -6.28 4.60 2.48
CA ALA A 138 -7.42 4.84 1.60
C ALA A 138 -7.40 3.89 0.40
N GLY A 139 -8.58 3.39 0.00
CA GLY A 139 -8.70 2.47 -1.14
C GLY A 139 -10.08 1.84 -1.24
N THR A 140 -10.21 0.81 -2.05
CA THR A 140 -11.44 0.05 -2.24
C THR A 140 -11.36 -1.28 -1.51
N VAL A 141 -12.43 -1.65 -0.81
CA VAL A 141 -12.61 -2.98 -0.21
C VAL A 141 -12.81 -3.98 -1.34
N VAL A 142 -11.89 -4.95 -1.46
CA VAL A 142 -11.97 -5.95 -2.54
C VAL A 142 -12.45 -7.30 -2.04
N LYS A 143 -12.29 -7.55 -0.73
CA LYS A 143 -12.79 -8.79 -0.12
C LYS A 143 -13.07 -8.60 1.35
N LYS A 144 -14.19 -9.14 1.78
CA LYS A 144 -14.61 -9.28 3.17
C LYS A 144 -14.56 -10.77 3.53
N TYR A 145 -13.92 -11.12 4.64
CA TYR A 145 -13.72 -12.51 5.07
C TYR A 145 -14.61 -12.90 6.24
N LYS A 146 -15.21 -11.92 6.92
CA LYS A 146 -16.00 -12.14 8.14
C LYS A 146 -17.27 -11.31 8.12
N GLU A 147 -18.31 -11.91 8.71
CA GLU A 147 -19.62 -11.30 8.93
C GLU A 147 -19.87 -11.01 10.42
N ALA A 148 -20.87 -10.18 10.70
CA ALA A 148 -21.32 -9.94 12.06
C ALA A 148 -21.80 -11.26 12.72
N GLY A 149 -21.40 -11.49 13.98
CA GLY A 149 -21.67 -12.71 14.71
C GLY A 149 -20.61 -13.80 14.57
N GLU A 150 -19.70 -13.72 13.62
CA GLU A 150 -18.62 -14.69 13.48
C GLU A 150 -17.48 -14.45 14.48
N SER A 151 -16.79 -15.52 14.83
CA SER A 151 -15.59 -15.47 15.65
C SER A 151 -14.36 -15.17 14.80
N VAL A 152 -13.45 -14.39 15.36
CA VAL A 152 -12.15 -14.08 14.76
C VAL A 152 -11.01 -14.48 15.69
N ASP A 153 -9.89 -14.86 15.09
CA ASP A 153 -8.67 -15.19 15.82
C ASP A 153 -7.52 -14.27 15.41
N ARG A 154 -6.44 -14.28 16.21
CA ARG A 154 -5.27 -13.43 15.95
C ARG A 154 -4.67 -13.72 14.57
N VAL A 155 -4.30 -12.65 13.85
CA VAL A 155 -3.71 -12.70 12.51
C VAL A 155 -4.66 -13.23 11.42
N GLU A 156 -5.91 -13.55 11.77
CA GLU A 156 -6.92 -13.94 10.79
C GLU A 156 -7.29 -12.73 9.90
N LYS A 157 -7.36 -12.94 8.59
CA LYS A 157 -7.73 -11.89 7.64
C LYS A 157 -9.18 -11.51 7.80
N LEU A 158 -9.44 -10.22 7.88
CA LEU A 158 -10.77 -9.66 8.00
C LEU A 158 -11.24 -8.99 6.72
N ILE A 159 -10.40 -8.11 6.15
CA ILE A 159 -10.74 -7.30 4.99
C ILE A 159 -9.49 -7.06 4.14
N ASP A 160 -9.61 -7.22 2.82
CA ASP A 160 -8.58 -6.80 1.86
C ASP A 160 -8.95 -5.44 1.26
N ILE A 161 -8.00 -4.50 1.30
CA ILE A 161 -8.13 -3.14 0.73
C ILE A 161 -7.05 -2.94 -0.32
N VAL A 162 -7.44 -2.36 -1.45
CA VAL A 162 -6.55 -2.07 -2.57
C VAL A 162 -6.65 -0.59 -2.94
N ASN A 163 -5.50 0.08 -3.00
CA ASN A 163 -5.42 1.43 -3.56
C ASN A 163 -4.95 1.35 -5.02
N ILE A 164 -5.75 1.92 -5.93
CA ILE A 164 -5.49 1.99 -7.36
C ILE A 164 -5.54 3.43 -7.91
N ASP A 165 -5.41 4.45 -7.06
CA ASP A 165 -5.30 5.86 -7.49
C ASP A 165 -4.09 6.07 -8.39
N GLN A 166 -3.04 5.28 -8.12
CA GLN A 166 -1.90 5.03 -8.99
C GLN A 166 -1.71 3.53 -9.12
N VAL A 167 -1.08 3.12 -10.20
CA VAL A 167 -0.78 1.71 -10.45
C VAL A 167 0.65 1.53 -10.91
N TYR A 168 1.23 0.40 -10.58
CA TYR A 168 2.48 -0.03 -11.19
C TYR A 168 2.20 -0.96 -12.36
N VAL A 169 2.87 -0.74 -13.48
CA VAL A 169 2.96 -1.75 -14.54
C VAL A 169 4.34 -2.38 -14.44
N GLN A 170 4.37 -3.65 -14.11
CA GLN A 170 5.59 -4.40 -13.93
C GLN A 170 5.96 -5.11 -15.24
N PHE A 171 7.11 -4.75 -15.77
CA PHE A 171 7.70 -5.35 -16.97
C PHE A 171 8.92 -6.22 -16.60
N TYR A 172 9.18 -7.21 -17.44
CA TYR A 172 10.40 -7.99 -17.40
C TYR A 172 11.15 -7.78 -18.71
N LEU A 173 12.36 -7.24 -18.62
CA LEU A 173 13.15 -6.79 -19.76
C LEU A 173 14.43 -7.59 -19.91
N ASP A 174 14.87 -7.73 -21.16
CA ASP A 174 16.18 -8.32 -21.49
C ASP A 174 17.31 -7.43 -20.94
N PRO A 175 18.39 -8.00 -20.37
CA PRO A 175 19.54 -7.27 -19.82
C PRO A 175 20.17 -6.22 -20.74
N LYS A 176 20.04 -6.37 -22.06
CA LYS A 176 20.49 -5.36 -23.03
C LYS A 176 19.88 -3.97 -22.80
N PHE A 177 18.67 -3.89 -22.18
CA PHE A 177 18.01 -2.62 -21.85
C PHE A 177 18.48 -2.02 -20.52
N MET A 178 19.31 -2.71 -19.74
CA MET A 178 19.71 -2.25 -18.39
C MET A 178 20.51 -0.94 -18.40
N GLN A 179 21.21 -0.65 -19.48
CA GLN A 179 21.98 0.59 -19.65
C GLN A 179 21.17 1.74 -20.29
N THR A 180 19.97 1.46 -20.79
CA THR A 180 19.15 2.41 -21.55
C THR A 180 17.88 2.84 -20.80
N VAL A 181 17.46 2.08 -19.79
CA VAL A 181 16.32 2.42 -18.94
C VAL A 181 16.84 3.14 -17.71
N GLU A 182 16.35 4.37 -17.50
CA GLU A 182 16.74 5.21 -16.38
C GLU A 182 15.55 5.47 -15.44
N PRO A 183 15.80 5.73 -14.14
CA PRO A 183 14.77 6.19 -13.23
C PRO A 183 14.11 7.49 -13.72
N ASP A 184 12.82 7.67 -13.44
CA ASP A 184 11.97 8.81 -13.87
C ASP A 184 11.80 8.98 -15.38
N GLN A 185 12.33 8.07 -16.18
CA GLN A 185 12.16 8.08 -17.63
C GLN A 185 10.68 7.94 -18.01
N PRO A 186 10.14 8.79 -18.90
CA PRO A 186 8.74 8.69 -19.33
C PRO A 186 8.54 7.47 -20.23
N VAL A 187 7.49 6.70 -19.94
CA VAL A 187 7.11 5.48 -20.68
C VAL A 187 5.63 5.56 -21.03
N THR A 188 5.29 5.40 -22.30
CA THR A 188 3.91 5.28 -22.73
C THR A 188 3.47 3.81 -22.69
N VAL A 189 2.43 3.51 -21.93
CA VAL A 189 1.87 2.17 -21.81
C VAL A 189 0.50 2.13 -22.45
N ARG A 190 0.27 1.19 -23.34
CA ARG A 190 -1.00 0.92 -24.01
C ARG A 190 -1.71 -0.25 -23.33
N PHE A 191 -3.01 -0.09 -23.11
CA PHE A 191 -3.85 -1.12 -22.51
C PHE A 191 -4.87 -1.64 -23.54
N PRO A 192 -4.64 -2.81 -24.16
CA PRO A 192 -5.53 -3.37 -25.20
C PRO A 192 -6.96 -3.59 -24.67
N VAL A 193 -7.11 -4.04 -23.43
CA VAL A 193 -8.40 -4.31 -22.79
C VAL A 193 -9.18 -3.01 -22.51
N ALA A 194 -8.50 -1.89 -22.27
CA ALA A 194 -9.09 -0.57 -22.06
C ALA A 194 -9.22 0.21 -23.39
N LYS A 195 -9.85 -0.38 -24.41
CA LYS A 195 -10.08 0.22 -25.75
C LYS A 195 -8.79 0.74 -26.42
N ASN A 196 -7.64 0.11 -26.18
CA ASN A 196 -6.33 0.54 -26.64
C ASN A 196 -5.91 1.95 -26.13
N THR A 197 -6.47 2.38 -24.99
CA THR A 197 -6.08 3.68 -24.40
C THR A 197 -4.61 3.64 -23.96
N THR A 198 -3.93 4.74 -24.20
CA THR A 198 -2.53 4.92 -23.80
C THR A 198 -2.46 5.83 -22.58
N PHE A 199 -1.59 5.47 -21.63
CA PHE A 199 -1.30 6.25 -20.44
C PHE A 199 0.20 6.53 -20.38
N ASN A 200 0.56 7.72 -19.94
CA ASN A 200 1.94 8.08 -19.71
C ASN A 200 2.29 7.76 -18.25
N GLY A 201 3.36 7.03 -18.07
CA GLY A 201 3.92 6.73 -16.78
C GLY A 201 5.39 7.10 -16.70
N LYS A 202 6.00 6.85 -15.54
CA LYS A 202 7.42 7.04 -15.29
C LYS A 202 8.03 5.77 -14.73
N VAL A 203 9.25 5.47 -15.12
CA VAL A 203 10.03 4.39 -14.50
C VAL A 203 10.26 4.75 -13.03
N SER A 204 9.67 3.98 -12.13
CA SER A 204 9.78 4.22 -10.67
C SER A 204 10.76 3.27 -9.99
N PHE A 205 11.02 2.13 -10.60
CA PHE A 205 11.92 1.13 -10.03
C PHE A 205 12.56 0.28 -11.12
N ILE A 206 13.85 0.06 -11.00
CA ILE A 206 14.65 -0.87 -11.82
C ILE A 206 15.31 -1.85 -10.85
N ASP A 207 15.02 -3.15 -10.99
CA ASP A 207 15.66 -4.16 -10.15
C ASP A 207 17.14 -4.32 -10.57
N PRO A 208 18.08 -4.13 -9.63
CA PRO A 208 19.50 -4.30 -9.93
C PRO A 208 19.91 -5.75 -10.16
N ARG A 209 18.99 -6.70 -9.96
CA ARG A 209 19.21 -8.13 -10.11
C ARG A 209 18.60 -8.65 -11.41
N ILE A 210 19.30 -9.54 -12.06
CA ILE A 210 18.77 -10.35 -13.16
C ILE A 210 18.26 -11.66 -12.52
N ASP A 211 17.03 -12.03 -12.81
CA ASP A 211 16.48 -13.30 -12.36
C ASP A 211 17.17 -14.46 -13.09
N ALA A 212 17.79 -15.35 -12.33
CA ALA A 212 18.60 -16.44 -12.90
C ALA A 212 17.78 -17.48 -13.69
N GLY A 213 16.48 -17.58 -13.41
CA GLY A 213 15.59 -18.53 -14.08
C GLY A 213 15.12 -18.03 -15.45
N SER A 214 14.73 -16.75 -15.52
CA SER A 214 14.21 -16.13 -16.75
C SER A 214 15.27 -15.39 -17.57
N GLY A 215 16.40 -15.01 -16.94
CA GLY A 215 17.42 -14.17 -17.57
C GLY A 215 16.98 -12.70 -17.75
N LEU A 216 15.87 -12.27 -17.12
CA LEU A 216 15.29 -10.94 -17.27
C LEU A 216 15.46 -10.10 -16.00
N PHE A 217 15.41 -8.79 -16.14
CA PHE A 217 15.33 -7.88 -14.99
C PHE A 217 13.97 -7.19 -14.94
N ARG A 218 13.55 -6.81 -13.75
CA ARG A 218 12.24 -6.25 -13.49
C ARG A 218 12.29 -4.72 -13.49
N VAL A 219 11.33 -4.11 -14.20
CA VAL A 219 11.10 -2.66 -14.21
C VAL A 219 9.66 -2.39 -13.80
N LYS A 220 9.45 -1.37 -12.96
CA LYS A 220 8.10 -0.90 -12.62
C LYS A 220 7.91 0.52 -13.15
N VAL A 221 6.83 0.71 -13.88
CA VAL A 221 6.38 2.01 -14.37
C VAL A 221 5.18 2.45 -13.53
N LEU A 222 5.27 3.61 -12.90
CA LEU A 222 4.18 4.22 -12.14
C LEU A 222 3.30 5.03 -13.09
N ILE A 223 1.98 4.82 -12.99
CA ILE A 223 0.97 5.51 -13.81
C ILE A 223 -0.10 6.09 -12.88
N ASP A 224 -0.45 7.35 -13.06
CA ASP A 224 -1.58 7.98 -12.39
C ASP A 224 -2.91 7.44 -12.96
N ASN A 225 -3.86 7.11 -12.10
CA ASN A 225 -5.11 6.46 -12.45
C ASN A 225 -6.31 7.09 -11.72
N PRO A 226 -6.53 8.42 -11.87
CA PRO A 226 -7.56 9.15 -11.11
C PRO A 226 -8.98 8.65 -11.39
N ASP A 227 -9.25 8.20 -12.61
CA ASP A 227 -10.56 7.69 -13.02
C ASP A 227 -10.73 6.20 -12.76
N HIS A 228 -9.74 5.55 -12.13
CA HIS A 228 -9.70 4.11 -11.87
C HIS A 228 -9.97 3.25 -13.14
N ALA A 229 -9.63 3.79 -14.33
CA ALA A 229 -9.82 3.10 -15.60
C ALA A 229 -8.92 1.86 -15.73
N ILE A 230 -7.73 1.92 -15.13
CA ILE A 230 -6.77 0.82 -15.09
C ILE A 230 -7.05 -0.02 -13.83
N LYS A 231 -7.31 -1.31 -14.01
CA LYS A 231 -7.54 -2.25 -12.91
C LYS A 231 -6.32 -3.12 -12.67
N ALA A 232 -6.06 -3.45 -11.41
CA ALA A 232 -5.03 -4.44 -11.05
C ALA A 232 -5.31 -5.77 -11.77
N GLY A 233 -4.25 -6.44 -12.24
CA GLY A 233 -4.36 -7.67 -13.03
C GLY A 233 -4.48 -7.44 -14.55
N MET A 234 -4.74 -6.22 -15.03
CA MET A 234 -4.69 -5.94 -16.47
C MET A 234 -3.28 -6.11 -17.02
N ARG A 235 -3.19 -6.29 -18.33
CA ARG A 235 -1.92 -6.31 -19.07
C ARG A 235 -1.76 -5.01 -19.84
N GLY A 236 -0.62 -4.35 -19.65
CA GLY A 236 -0.18 -3.20 -20.42
C GLY A 236 0.95 -3.58 -21.36
N VAL A 237 1.09 -2.85 -22.45
CA VAL A 237 2.11 -3.05 -23.46
C VAL A 237 2.92 -1.77 -23.60
N ALA A 238 4.24 -1.86 -23.53
CA ALA A 238 5.14 -0.75 -23.73
C ALA A 238 6.29 -1.12 -24.68
N ASP A 239 6.78 -0.12 -25.44
CA ASP A 239 7.90 -0.28 -26.35
C ASP A 239 9.15 0.36 -25.73
N PHE A 240 9.98 -0.46 -25.13
CA PHE A 240 11.25 -0.03 -24.54
C PHE A 240 12.36 0.14 -25.59
N ALA A 241 12.21 -0.42 -26.80
CA ALA A 241 13.19 -0.24 -27.86
C ALA A 241 13.23 1.21 -28.37
N LYS A 242 12.11 1.93 -28.38
CA LYS A 242 12.06 3.36 -28.71
C LYS A 242 12.74 4.24 -27.69
N LEU A 243 12.88 3.80 -26.44
CA LEU A 243 13.59 4.54 -25.40
C LEU A 243 15.11 4.41 -25.54
N ALA A 244 15.57 3.31 -26.13
CA ALA A 244 16.99 3.06 -26.42
C ALA A 244 17.51 3.82 -27.66
N ALA A 245 16.62 4.39 -28.47
CA ALA A 245 16.97 5.06 -29.75
C ALA A 245 17.09 6.59 -29.63
N LYS A 246 17.04 7.14 -28.42
CA LYS A 246 17.31 8.56 -28.11
C LYS A 246 18.64 8.72 -27.40
#